data_8265c3bad4e7d94931e077f736a8c524
#
_entry.id   8265c3bad4e7d94931e077f736a8c524
#
_cell.length_a   1.000
_cell.length_b   1.000
_cell.length_c   1.000
_cell.angle_alpha   90.00
_cell.angle_beta   90.00
_cell.angle_gamma   90.00
#
_symmetry.space_group_name_H-M   'P 1'
#
loop_
_entity.id
_entity.type
_entity.pdbx_description
1 polymer ?
#
loop_
_entity_poly.entity_id
_entity_poly.type
_entity_poly.pdbx_seq_one_letter_code
_entity_poly.pdbx_strand_id
1 'polypeptide(L)'
;GTERHESRRIDNQLRGRAGRQGDPGESRFYISLEDDLMRLFGQERLMNVFNKLGVGEDEQIEHKMLSNAIESAQKKIETNNYGIRSHLLEYDQVMNEQREIIYAERNRVLNGESMRNSVLKMITDFVESVVNCCINDDKDAKEWDYKEINELLLPTIPLAPVEYNDTIKNKNELLHSLKEQAVKFYEDKEALFTEPEQIREIERVVLLKVID
;
A
#
# COMPACT_ATOMS: atom_id res chain seq x y z
N GLY A 1 30.90 24.76 -16.52
CA GLY A 1 29.72 23.98 -16.96
C GLY A 1 28.85 24.83 -17.84
N THR A 2 28.25 24.20 -18.84
CA THR A 2 27.35 24.85 -19.82
C THR A 2 25.87 24.67 -19.46
N GLU A 3 25.60 23.97 -18.36
CA GLU A 3 24.26 23.67 -17.88
C GLU A 3 24.28 23.43 -16.36
N ARG A 4 23.18 23.66 -15.69
CA ARG A 4 22.97 23.31 -14.28
C ARG A 4 22.12 22.06 -14.18
N HIS A 5 22.48 21.15 -13.27
CA HIS A 5 21.68 19.99 -12.99
C HIS A 5 20.47 20.35 -12.12
N GLU A 6 19.41 19.55 -12.18
CA GLU A 6 18.22 19.72 -11.33
C GLU A 6 18.55 19.64 -9.83
N SER A 7 19.57 18.85 -9.47
CA SER A 7 20.04 18.69 -8.09
C SER A 7 21.29 19.51 -7.83
N ARG A 8 21.21 20.41 -6.85
CA ARG A 8 22.34 21.23 -6.38
C ARG A 8 23.52 20.36 -5.90
N ARG A 9 23.25 19.16 -5.40
CA ARG A 9 24.30 18.24 -4.97
C ARG A 9 25.21 17.83 -6.12
N ILE A 10 24.65 17.57 -7.30
CA ILE A 10 25.42 17.19 -8.49
C ILE A 10 26.25 18.37 -9.00
N ASP A 11 25.70 19.58 -9.01
CA ASP A 11 26.47 20.78 -9.33
C ASP A 11 27.64 21.00 -8.37
N ASN A 12 27.43 20.78 -7.08
CA ASN A 12 28.50 20.86 -6.09
C ASN A 12 29.56 19.78 -6.26
N GLN A 13 29.17 18.55 -6.68
CA GLN A 13 30.14 17.52 -7.03
C GLN A 13 30.99 17.91 -8.25
N LEU A 14 30.38 18.56 -9.23
CA LEU A 14 31.09 19.08 -10.39
C LEU A 14 32.05 20.20 -10.00
N ARG A 15 31.61 21.15 -9.17
CA ARG A 15 32.44 22.20 -8.60
C ARG A 15 33.62 21.65 -7.79
N GLY A 16 33.39 20.62 -7.01
CA GLY A 16 34.38 19.94 -6.20
C GLY A 16 35.47 19.21 -7.01
N ARG A 17 35.37 19.20 -8.33
CA ARG A 17 36.45 18.72 -9.21
C ARG A 17 37.52 19.76 -9.47
N ALA A 18 37.24 21.06 -9.21
CA ALA A 18 38.25 22.12 -9.18
C ALA A 18 38.84 22.23 -7.77
N GLY A 19 40.12 22.55 -7.65
CA GLY A 19 40.77 22.74 -6.36
C GLY A 19 40.89 21.46 -5.51
N ARG A 20 41.14 20.31 -6.10
CA ARG A 20 41.34 19.05 -5.36
C ARG A 20 42.59 19.11 -4.49
N GLN A 21 42.52 18.46 -3.31
CA GLN A 21 43.61 18.39 -2.35
C GLN A 21 44.07 19.75 -1.81
N GLY A 22 43.22 20.78 -1.91
CA GLY A 22 43.53 22.12 -1.43
C GLY A 22 44.22 23.02 -2.46
N ASP A 23 44.39 22.55 -3.68
CA ASP A 23 44.89 23.38 -4.78
C ASP A 23 43.91 24.52 -5.12
N PRO A 24 44.39 25.70 -5.52
CA PRO A 24 43.53 26.77 -5.97
C PRO A 24 42.75 26.32 -7.23
N GLY A 25 41.43 26.54 -7.23
CA GLY A 25 40.55 26.19 -8.36
C GLY A 25 39.38 27.12 -8.49
N GLU A 26 38.95 27.32 -9.72
CA GLU A 26 37.77 28.15 -10.06
C GLU A 26 36.77 27.33 -10.84
N SER A 27 35.46 27.56 -10.63
CA SER A 27 34.38 26.94 -11.39
C SER A 27 33.35 27.98 -11.79
N ARG A 28 32.94 27.95 -13.05
CA ARG A 28 31.84 28.78 -13.58
C ARG A 28 30.83 27.94 -14.29
N PHE A 29 29.55 28.35 -14.18
CA PHE A 29 28.44 27.82 -14.96
C PHE A 29 27.93 28.91 -15.91
N TYR A 30 27.77 28.55 -17.18
CA TYR A 30 27.12 29.35 -18.20
C TYR A 30 25.76 28.72 -18.46
N ILE A 31 24.70 29.49 -18.31
CA ILE A 31 23.33 29.00 -18.31
C ILE A 31 22.53 29.81 -19.33
N SER A 32 21.69 29.16 -20.11
CA SER A 32 20.69 29.77 -20.95
C SER A 32 19.36 29.90 -20.23
N LEU A 33 18.57 30.92 -20.56
CA LEU A 33 17.17 31.02 -20.13
C LEU A 33 16.27 29.93 -20.75
N GLU A 34 16.76 29.31 -21.81
CA GLU A 34 16.08 28.20 -22.51
C GLU A 34 16.36 26.84 -21.86
N ASP A 35 17.30 26.74 -20.91
CA ASP A 35 17.62 25.52 -20.19
C ASP A 35 16.37 25.01 -19.46
N ASP A 36 16.18 23.69 -19.41
CA ASP A 36 14.98 23.05 -18.83
C ASP A 36 14.71 23.47 -17.39
N LEU A 37 15.78 23.68 -16.61
CA LEU A 37 15.67 24.18 -15.23
C LEU A 37 15.00 25.56 -15.19
N MET A 38 15.33 26.43 -16.15
CA MET A 38 14.81 27.80 -16.22
C MET A 38 13.39 27.82 -16.78
N ARG A 39 13.10 26.97 -17.76
CA ARG A 39 11.75 26.80 -18.35
C ARG A 39 10.74 26.35 -17.33
N LEU A 40 11.09 25.39 -16.46
CA LEU A 40 10.18 24.81 -15.47
C LEU A 40 9.81 25.77 -14.33
N PHE A 41 10.68 26.70 -13.95
CA PHE A 41 10.48 27.44 -12.69
C PHE A 41 10.69 28.94 -12.70
N GLY A 42 11.05 29.54 -13.82
CA GLY A 42 11.42 30.95 -13.76
C GLY A 42 11.32 31.78 -14.99
N GLN A 43 11.05 31.20 -16.16
CA GLN A 43 11.14 31.89 -17.44
C GLN A 43 10.35 33.22 -17.46
N GLU A 44 9.08 33.24 -17.09
CA GLU A 44 8.24 34.44 -17.12
C GLU A 44 8.71 35.54 -16.16
N ARG A 45 9.11 35.16 -14.94
CA ARG A 45 9.55 36.16 -13.95
C ARG A 45 10.89 36.77 -14.30
N LEU A 46 11.82 35.94 -14.81
CA LEU A 46 13.14 36.38 -15.22
C LEU A 46 13.08 37.19 -16.51
N MET A 47 12.28 36.79 -17.50
CA MET A 47 12.05 37.58 -18.72
C MET A 47 11.48 38.95 -18.40
N ASN A 48 10.54 39.06 -17.48
CA ASN A 48 10.00 40.34 -17.04
C ASN A 48 11.04 41.25 -16.36
N VAL A 49 11.98 40.66 -15.63
CA VAL A 49 13.10 41.39 -15.00
C VAL A 49 14.09 41.86 -16.07
N PHE A 50 14.44 41.03 -17.05
CA PHE A 50 15.38 41.38 -18.13
C PHE A 50 14.81 42.42 -19.07
N ASN A 51 13.52 42.28 -19.41
CA ASN A 51 12.83 43.32 -20.22
C ASN A 51 12.79 44.69 -19.52
N LYS A 52 12.70 44.70 -18.19
CA LYS A 52 12.74 45.95 -17.41
C LYS A 52 14.16 46.53 -17.28
N LEU A 53 15.20 45.69 -17.32
CA LEU A 53 16.58 46.09 -17.24
C LEU A 53 17.16 46.50 -18.60
N GLY A 54 16.44 46.31 -19.70
CA GLY A 54 16.88 46.67 -21.04
C GLY A 54 18.11 45.91 -21.54
N VAL A 55 18.33 44.68 -21.03
CA VAL A 55 19.48 43.87 -21.40
C VAL A 55 19.22 43.21 -22.76
N GLY A 56 20.18 43.29 -23.69
CA GLY A 56 20.12 42.68 -25.01
C GLY A 56 20.18 41.14 -24.93
N GLU A 57 19.66 40.46 -25.97
CA GLU A 57 19.59 38.99 -26.00
C GLU A 57 20.97 38.31 -25.96
N ASP A 58 22.05 38.98 -26.35
CA ASP A 58 23.41 38.44 -26.45
C ASP A 58 24.32 38.96 -25.29
N GLU A 59 23.78 39.64 -24.29
CA GLU A 59 24.60 40.13 -23.19
C GLU A 59 24.73 39.13 -22.05
N GLN A 60 25.97 38.91 -21.62
CA GLN A 60 26.27 38.08 -20.44
C GLN A 60 25.88 38.84 -19.15
N ILE A 61 25.00 38.20 -18.35
CA ILE A 61 24.51 38.81 -17.11
C ILE A 61 25.11 38.06 -15.91
N GLU A 62 25.90 38.74 -15.13
CA GLU A 62 26.38 38.25 -13.83
C GLU A 62 25.63 38.99 -12.71
N HIS A 63 24.59 38.41 -12.20
CA HIS A 63 23.83 39.00 -11.10
C HIS A 63 23.46 37.99 -10.00
N LYS A 64 23.65 38.39 -8.75
CA LYS A 64 23.34 37.57 -7.58
C LYS A 64 21.88 37.11 -7.51
N MET A 65 20.95 37.90 -8.03
CA MET A 65 19.52 37.56 -8.11
C MET A 65 19.29 36.31 -9.00
N LEU A 66 20.03 36.22 -10.11
CA LEU A 66 19.94 35.08 -11.02
C LEU A 66 20.37 33.78 -10.32
N SER A 67 21.52 33.84 -9.63
CA SER A 67 22.01 32.70 -8.84
C SER A 67 20.98 32.25 -7.78
N ASN A 68 20.38 33.19 -7.07
CA ASN A 68 19.35 32.88 -6.07
C ASN A 68 18.07 32.32 -6.69
N ALA A 69 17.67 32.78 -7.88
CA ALA A 69 16.52 32.25 -8.60
C ALA A 69 16.74 30.80 -9.02
N ILE A 70 17.93 30.49 -9.54
CA ILE A 70 18.34 29.13 -9.94
C ILE A 70 18.36 28.21 -8.72
N GLU A 71 18.97 28.62 -7.62
CA GLU A 71 18.97 27.82 -6.38
C GLU A 71 17.57 27.56 -5.83
N SER A 72 16.68 28.54 -5.94
CA SER A 72 15.28 28.40 -5.54
C SER A 72 14.53 27.42 -6.44
N ALA A 73 14.79 27.46 -7.75
CA ALA A 73 14.26 26.51 -8.71
C ALA A 73 14.71 25.07 -8.42
N GLN A 74 16.03 24.88 -8.24
CA GLN A 74 16.60 23.57 -7.86
C GLN A 74 16.00 23.04 -6.57
N LYS A 75 15.88 23.88 -5.53
CA LYS A 75 15.27 23.47 -4.26
C LYS A 75 13.83 23.03 -4.42
N LYS A 76 13.08 23.69 -5.29
CA LYS A 76 11.67 23.32 -5.55
C LYS A 76 11.56 21.99 -6.26
N ILE A 77 12.42 21.70 -7.24
CA ILE A 77 12.49 20.39 -7.91
C ILE A 77 12.91 19.31 -6.92
N GLU A 78 13.94 19.54 -6.13
CA GLU A 78 14.41 18.60 -5.10
C GLU A 78 13.29 18.27 -4.11
N THR A 79 12.51 19.27 -3.67
CA THR A 79 11.37 19.06 -2.76
C THR A 79 10.27 18.23 -3.42
N ASN A 80 9.93 18.50 -4.68
CA ASN A 80 8.94 17.73 -5.41
C ASN A 80 9.38 16.28 -5.61
N ASN A 81 10.61 16.08 -6.06
CA ASN A 81 11.19 14.74 -6.25
C ASN A 81 11.31 13.97 -4.92
N TYR A 82 11.61 14.66 -3.82
CA TYR A 82 11.59 14.07 -2.50
C TYR A 82 10.17 13.60 -2.11
N GLY A 83 9.16 14.44 -2.33
CA GLY A 83 7.76 14.06 -2.07
C GLY A 83 7.33 12.80 -2.84
N ILE A 84 7.63 12.74 -4.14
CA ILE A 84 7.34 11.57 -4.97
C ILE A 84 8.02 10.31 -4.41
N ARG A 85 9.31 10.39 -4.04
CA ARG A 85 10.04 9.27 -3.47
C ARG A 85 9.51 8.87 -2.10
N SER A 86 9.11 9.82 -1.26
CA SER A 86 8.51 9.55 0.05
C SER A 86 7.22 8.75 -0.10
N HIS A 87 6.35 9.16 -1.01
CA HIS A 87 5.12 8.41 -1.28
C HIS A 87 5.39 7.00 -1.81
N LEU A 88 6.39 6.82 -2.69
CA LEU A 88 6.76 5.48 -3.14
C LEU A 88 7.24 4.59 -1.99
N LEU A 89 8.05 5.15 -1.06
CA LEU A 89 8.49 4.41 0.12
C LEU A 89 7.34 4.05 1.06
N GLU A 90 6.34 4.93 1.22
CA GLU A 90 5.14 4.65 2.00
C GLU A 90 4.34 3.47 1.40
N TYR A 91 4.18 3.41 0.07
CA TYR A 91 3.57 2.27 -0.60
C TYR A 91 4.38 0.99 -0.43
N ASP A 92 5.70 1.06 -0.62
CA ASP A 92 6.59 -0.09 -0.44
C ASP A 92 6.56 -0.62 1.00
N GLN A 93 6.42 0.26 2.00
CA GLN A 93 6.28 -0.14 3.40
C GLN A 93 5.02 -0.97 3.62
N VAL A 94 3.87 -0.53 3.11
CA VAL A 94 2.60 -1.28 3.21
C VAL A 94 2.74 -2.66 2.56
N MET A 95 3.34 -2.73 1.37
CA MET A 95 3.57 -4.00 0.67
C MET A 95 4.51 -4.93 1.44
N ASN A 96 5.54 -4.39 2.09
CA ASN A 96 6.45 -5.15 2.92
C ASN A 96 5.77 -5.67 4.20
N GLU A 97 4.96 -4.86 4.87
CA GLU A 97 4.17 -5.28 6.03
C GLU A 97 3.21 -6.43 5.67
N GLN A 98 2.52 -6.33 4.53
CA GLN A 98 1.66 -7.41 4.04
C GLN A 98 2.47 -8.69 3.75
N ARG A 99 3.64 -8.54 3.13
CA ARG A 99 4.53 -9.66 2.84
C ARG A 99 5.04 -10.34 4.11
N GLU A 100 5.42 -9.57 5.12
CA GLU A 100 5.87 -10.09 6.41
C GLU A 100 4.77 -10.90 7.11
N ILE A 101 3.50 -10.43 7.08
CA ILE A 101 2.36 -11.15 7.62
C ILE A 101 2.19 -12.49 6.90
N ILE A 102 2.18 -12.49 5.56
CA ILE A 102 2.02 -13.71 4.76
C ILE A 102 3.17 -14.70 5.03
N TYR A 103 4.41 -14.23 5.06
CA TYR A 103 5.55 -15.08 5.36
C TYR A 103 5.56 -15.60 6.80
N ALA A 104 5.10 -14.81 7.75
CA ALA A 104 4.94 -15.28 9.14
C ALA A 104 3.91 -16.42 9.22
N GLU A 105 2.75 -16.26 8.59
CA GLU A 105 1.74 -17.33 8.54
C GLU A 105 2.27 -18.58 7.82
N ARG A 106 2.93 -18.41 6.68
CA ARG A 106 3.55 -19.51 5.95
C ARG A 106 4.57 -20.29 6.80
N ASN A 107 5.41 -19.57 7.54
CA ASN A 107 6.40 -20.18 8.41
C ASN A 107 5.75 -20.94 9.58
N ARG A 108 4.66 -20.44 10.15
CA ARG A 108 3.90 -21.14 11.20
C ARG A 108 3.37 -22.48 10.68
N VAL A 109 2.80 -22.49 9.47
CA VAL A 109 2.30 -23.69 8.81
C VAL A 109 3.45 -24.69 8.53
N LEU A 110 4.59 -24.19 8.02
CA LEU A 110 5.77 -25.02 7.72
C LEU A 110 6.40 -25.63 8.98
N ASN A 111 6.43 -24.90 10.08
CA ASN A 111 6.97 -25.35 11.35
C ASN A 111 6.09 -26.39 12.06
N GLY A 112 4.94 -26.72 11.50
CA GLY A 112 4.04 -27.75 12.02
C GLY A 112 3.23 -27.29 13.23
N GLU A 113 3.05 -25.97 13.43
CA GLU A 113 2.12 -25.47 14.44
C GLU A 113 0.69 -25.93 14.13
N SER A 114 -0.07 -26.28 15.18
CA SER A 114 -1.48 -26.65 14.99
C SER A 114 -2.27 -25.45 14.49
N MET A 115 -2.79 -25.57 13.28
CA MET A 115 -3.57 -24.50 12.63
C MET A 115 -5.07 -24.59 12.94
N ARG A 116 -5.51 -25.56 13.78
CA ARG A 116 -6.92 -25.77 14.13
C ARG A 116 -7.65 -24.49 14.51
N ASN A 117 -7.06 -23.70 15.40
CA ASN A 117 -7.66 -22.45 15.86
C ASN A 117 -7.75 -21.39 14.73
N SER A 118 -6.77 -21.37 13.83
CA SER A 118 -6.79 -20.49 12.67
C SER A 118 -7.87 -20.91 11.68
N VAL A 119 -8.04 -22.20 11.43
CA VAL A 119 -9.12 -22.74 10.58
C VAL A 119 -10.50 -22.44 11.18
N LEU A 120 -10.68 -22.70 12.48
CA LEU A 120 -11.94 -22.36 13.17
C LEU A 120 -12.26 -20.87 13.10
N LYS A 121 -11.24 -20.03 13.25
CA LYS A 121 -11.41 -18.59 13.08
C LYS A 121 -11.83 -18.23 11.65
N MET A 122 -11.19 -18.79 10.62
CA MET A 122 -11.56 -18.57 9.23
C MET A 122 -13.02 -18.98 8.96
N ILE A 123 -13.47 -20.11 9.51
CA ILE A 123 -14.85 -20.57 9.40
C ILE A 123 -15.82 -19.58 10.06
N THR A 124 -15.52 -19.13 11.27
CA THR A 124 -16.38 -18.18 11.99
C THR A 124 -16.40 -16.80 11.35
N ASP A 125 -15.26 -16.32 10.85
CA ASP A 125 -15.15 -15.04 10.16
C ASP A 125 -15.89 -15.09 8.79
N PHE A 126 -15.86 -16.22 8.09
CA PHE A 126 -16.62 -16.42 6.86
C PHE A 126 -18.13 -16.37 7.13
N VAL A 127 -18.63 -17.09 8.14
CA VAL A 127 -20.06 -17.04 8.55
C VAL A 127 -20.46 -15.60 8.89
N GLU A 128 -19.62 -14.89 9.65
CA GLU A 128 -19.88 -13.49 10.00
C GLU A 128 -19.93 -12.57 8.78
N SER A 129 -19.02 -12.76 7.84
CA SER A 129 -18.99 -12.02 6.57
C SER A 129 -20.27 -12.21 5.77
N VAL A 130 -20.75 -13.46 5.61
CA VAL A 130 -21.97 -13.77 4.89
C VAL A 130 -23.19 -13.13 5.57
N VAL A 131 -23.33 -13.31 6.89
CA VAL A 131 -24.44 -12.72 7.65
C VAL A 131 -24.45 -11.20 7.57
N ASN A 132 -23.27 -10.57 7.68
CA ASN A 132 -23.15 -9.11 7.59
C ASN A 132 -23.45 -8.58 6.18
N CYS A 133 -23.17 -9.34 5.15
CA CYS A 133 -23.47 -8.99 3.77
C CYS A 133 -24.99 -9.02 3.48
N CYS A 134 -25.68 -10.06 3.97
CA CYS A 134 -27.09 -10.33 3.63
C CYS A 134 -28.09 -9.66 4.58
N ILE A 135 -27.69 -9.39 5.83
CA ILE A 135 -28.60 -8.86 6.86
C ILE A 135 -28.28 -7.41 7.18
N ASN A 136 -29.28 -6.55 6.96
CA ASN A 136 -29.27 -5.16 7.40
C ASN A 136 -29.92 -5.06 8.79
N ASP A 137 -29.25 -4.39 9.73
CA ASP A 137 -29.70 -4.25 11.12
C ASP A 137 -31.02 -3.50 11.26
N ASP A 138 -31.44 -2.76 10.23
CA ASP A 138 -32.67 -1.97 10.21
C ASP A 138 -33.93 -2.81 9.90
N LYS A 139 -33.81 -4.10 9.54
CA LYS A 139 -34.93 -4.96 9.13
C LYS A 139 -35.26 -5.99 10.20
N ASP A 140 -36.56 -6.27 10.33
CA ASP A 140 -37.01 -7.36 11.18
C ASP A 140 -36.55 -8.74 10.63
N ALA A 141 -36.38 -9.73 11.52
CA ALA A 141 -35.90 -11.07 11.18
C ALA A 141 -36.80 -11.76 10.10
N LYS A 142 -38.05 -11.36 9.96
CA LYS A 142 -38.98 -11.88 8.92
C LYS A 142 -38.65 -11.35 7.52
N GLU A 143 -37.95 -10.24 7.42
CA GLU A 143 -37.67 -9.56 6.15
C GLU A 143 -36.23 -9.82 5.65
N TRP A 144 -35.47 -10.66 6.38
CA TRP A 144 -34.11 -11.03 5.96
C TRP A 144 -34.15 -11.97 4.76
N ASP A 145 -33.15 -11.82 3.88
CA ASP A 145 -33.02 -12.69 2.71
C ASP A 145 -32.29 -13.98 3.05
N TYR A 146 -33.02 -14.93 3.63
CA TYR A 146 -32.50 -16.27 3.96
C TYR A 146 -32.03 -17.05 2.74
N LYS A 147 -32.58 -16.74 1.56
CA LYS A 147 -32.20 -17.38 0.31
C LYS A 147 -30.78 -16.98 -0.08
N GLU A 148 -30.48 -15.69 -0.02
CA GLU A 148 -29.14 -15.16 -0.30
C GLU A 148 -28.11 -15.73 0.69
N ILE A 149 -28.44 -15.81 2.00
CA ILE A 149 -27.59 -16.45 3.01
C ILE A 149 -27.28 -17.89 2.62
N ASN A 150 -28.29 -18.66 2.24
CA ASN A 150 -28.11 -20.06 1.85
C ASN A 150 -27.28 -20.20 0.56
N GLU A 151 -27.49 -19.34 -0.43
CA GLU A 151 -26.73 -19.35 -1.68
C GLU A 151 -25.25 -19.05 -1.47
N LEU A 152 -24.89 -18.24 -0.51
CA LEU A 152 -23.51 -17.91 -0.19
C LEU A 152 -22.85 -18.88 0.80
N LEU A 153 -23.62 -19.39 1.79
CA LEU A 153 -23.06 -20.17 2.89
C LEU A 153 -22.93 -21.67 2.52
N LEU A 154 -24.00 -22.27 1.99
CA LEU A 154 -24.10 -23.71 1.81
C LEU A 154 -23.10 -24.32 0.82
N PRO A 155 -22.68 -23.64 -0.27
CA PRO A 155 -21.65 -24.17 -1.15
C PRO A 155 -20.29 -24.34 -0.48
N THR A 156 -20.02 -23.52 0.55
CA THR A 156 -18.73 -23.51 1.26
C THR A 156 -18.81 -24.35 2.54
N ILE A 157 -19.85 -24.17 3.33
CA ILE A 157 -20.09 -24.92 4.57
C ILE A 157 -21.45 -25.60 4.45
N PRO A 158 -21.52 -26.92 4.16
CA PRO A 158 -22.77 -27.62 3.91
C PRO A 158 -23.54 -27.89 5.21
N LEU A 159 -24.19 -26.84 5.72
CA LEU A 159 -25.10 -26.87 6.86
C LEU A 159 -26.53 -27.22 6.42
N ALA A 160 -27.41 -27.34 7.39
CA ALA A 160 -28.85 -27.32 7.08
C ALA A 160 -29.26 -25.95 6.54
N PRO A 161 -30.21 -25.87 5.59
CA PRO A 161 -30.70 -24.60 5.08
C PRO A 161 -31.21 -23.71 6.21
N VAL A 162 -30.80 -22.46 6.17
CA VAL A 162 -31.21 -21.44 7.14
C VAL A 162 -32.59 -20.95 6.76
N GLU A 163 -33.55 -21.10 7.66
CA GLU A 163 -34.93 -20.64 7.48
C GLU A 163 -35.31 -19.73 8.65
N TYR A 164 -36.36 -18.93 8.42
CA TYR A 164 -36.92 -18.11 9.49
C TYR A 164 -37.38 -18.99 10.66
N ASN A 165 -36.95 -18.58 11.86
CA ASN A 165 -37.38 -19.25 13.10
C ASN A 165 -37.75 -18.18 14.13
N ASP A 166 -38.93 -18.34 14.76
CA ASP A 166 -39.43 -17.41 15.79
C ASP A 166 -38.54 -17.30 17.03
N THR A 167 -37.60 -18.22 17.21
CA THR A 167 -36.62 -18.19 18.30
C THR A 167 -35.46 -17.19 18.05
N ILE A 168 -35.21 -16.84 16.80
CA ILE A 168 -34.13 -15.94 16.39
C ILE A 168 -34.72 -14.54 16.17
N LYS A 169 -34.48 -13.64 17.10
CA LYS A 169 -35.06 -12.28 17.09
C LYS A 169 -34.10 -11.21 16.58
N ASN A 170 -32.83 -11.46 16.63
CA ASN A 170 -31.82 -10.51 16.21
C ASN A 170 -30.67 -11.17 15.48
N LYS A 171 -29.91 -10.34 14.72
CA LYS A 171 -28.79 -10.76 13.90
C LYS A 171 -27.70 -11.49 14.70
N ASN A 172 -27.45 -11.04 15.93
CA ASN A 172 -26.42 -11.64 16.80
C ASN A 172 -26.78 -13.06 17.21
N GLU A 173 -28.07 -13.33 17.47
CA GLU A 173 -28.56 -14.70 17.78
C GLU A 173 -28.41 -15.63 16.58
N LEU A 174 -28.78 -15.16 15.37
CA LEU A 174 -28.55 -15.93 14.14
C LEU A 174 -27.08 -16.21 13.91
N LEU A 175 -26.25 -15.18 14.03
CA LEU A 175 -24.80 -15.28 13.87
C LEU A 175 -24.20 -16.29 14.84
N HIS A 176 -24.59 -16.24 16.11
CA HIS A 176 -24.12 -17.17 17.14
C HIS A 176 -24.52 -18.61 16.80
N SER A 177 -25.79 -18.83 16.46
CA SER A 177 -26.30 -20.14 16.07
C SER A 177 -25.59 -20.72 14.86
N LEU A 178 -25.34 -19.90 13.82
CA LEU A 178 -24.64 -20.36 12.61
C LEU A 178 -23.16 -20.63 12.87
N LYS A 179 -22.50 -19.82 13.69
CA LYS A 179 -21.13 -20.08 14.11
C LYS A 179 -21.00 -21.40 14.87
N GLU A 180 -21.91 -21.65 15.81
CA GLU A 180 -21.91 -22.92 16.57
C GLU A 180 -22.14 -24.13 15.64
N GLN A 181 -23.09 -24.03 14.72
CA GLN A 181 -23.34 -25.10 13.75
C GLN A 181 -22.14 -25.35 12.83
N ALA A 182 -21.47 -24.29 12.36
CA ALA A 182 -20.29 -24.40 11.51
C ALA A 182 -19.09 -25.00 12.25
N VAL A 183 -18.85 -24.60 13.49
CA VAL A 183 -17.82 -25.19 14.35
C VAL A 183 -18.12 -26.68 14.61
N LYS A 184 -19.36 -27.01 14.97
CA LYS A 184 -19.76 -28.39 15.19
C LYS A 184 -19.60 -29.24 13.92
N PHE A 185 -19.97 -28.72 12.77
CA PHE A 185 -19.78 -29.42 11.50
C PHE A 185 -18.30 -29.75 11.26
N TYR A 186 -17.41 -28.80 11.54
CA TYR A 186 -15.96 -29.02 11.44
C TYR A 186 -15.49 -30.10 12.45
N GLU A 187 -15.95 -30.05 13.69
CA GLU A 187 -15.62 -31.04 14.75
C GLU A 187 -16.14 -32.43 14.41
N ASP A 188 -17.34 -32.53 13.86
CA ASP A 188 -17.91 -33.81 13.38
C ASP A 188 -17.06 -34.39 12.22
N LYS A 189 -16.54 -33.53 11.34
CA LYS A 189 -15.60 -33.94 10.28
C LYS A 189 -14.25 -34.36 10.86
N GLU A 190 -13.71 -33.64 11.84
CA GLU A 190 -12.49 -33.98 12.55
C GLU A 190 -12.60 -35.37 13.21
N ALA A 191 -13.75 -35.70 13.81
CA ALA A 191 -14.01 -36.96 14.44
C ALA A 191 -14.07 -38.19 13.49
N LEU A 192 -14.24 -37.94 12.18
CA LEU A 192 -14.22 -39.03 11.18
C LEU A 192 -12.80 -39.59 10.92
N PHE A 193 -11.77 -38.83 11.27
CA PHE A 193 -10.38 -39.28 11.10
C PHE A 193 -9.95 -40.12 12.27
N THR A 194 -9.36 -41.29 11.98
CA THR A 194 -8.89 -42.23 13.00
C THR A 194 -7.74 -41.66 13.82
N GLU A 195 -6.91 -40.82 13.18
CA GLU A 195 -5.77 -40.16 13.80
C GLU A 195 -5.91 -38.62 13.63
N PRO A 196 -5.87 -37.84 14.71
CA PRO A 196 -5.99 -36.41 14.66
C PRO A 196 -4.92 -35.72 13.77
N GLU A 197 -3.77 -36.37 13.60
CA GLU A 197 -2.67 -35.85 12.81
C GLU A 197 -2.97 -35.82 11.32
N GLN A 198 -3.82 -36.74 10.82
CA GLN A 198 -4.18 -36.80 9.40
C GLN A 198 -4.94 -35.55 8.93
N ILE A 199 -5.89 -35.08 9.73
CA ILE A 199 -6.61 -33.83 9.39
C ILE A 199 -5.67 -32.61 9.46
N ARG A 200 -4.73 -32.59 10.40
CA ARG A 200 -3.72 -31.51 10.52
C ARG A 200 -2.80 -31.45 9.30
N GLU A 201 -2.41 -32.60 8.76
CA GLU A 201 -1.66 -32.67 7.50
C GLU A 201 -2.46 -32.12 6.31
N ILE A 202 -3.74 -32.47 6.21
CA ILE A 202 -4.62 -31.94 5.16
C ILE A 202 -4.77 -30.43 5.28
N GLU A 203 -5.06 -29.91 6.47
CA GLU A 203 -5.15 -28.49 6.74
C GLU A 203 -3.86 -27.75 6.32
N ARG A 204 -2.72 -28.32 6.69
CA ARG A 204 -1.42 -27.79 6.34
C ARG A 204 -1.20 -27.69 4.84
N VAL A 205 -1.49 -28.77 4.10
CA VAL A 205 -1.34 -28.80 2.64
C VAL A 205 -2.27 -27.79 1.98
N VAL A 206 -3.52 -27.70 2.43
CA VAL A 206 -4.50 -26.76 1.89
C VAL A 206 -4.07 -25.32 2.17
N LEU A 207 -3.68 -25.01 3.40
CA LEU A 207 -3.24 -23.66 3.78
C LEU A 207 -2.00 -23.22 3.00
N LEU A 208 -1.01 -24.10 2.85
CA LEU A 208 0.18 -23.78 2.03
C LEU A 208 -0.20 -23.50 0.57
N LYS A 209 -1.12 -24.28 0.01
CA LYS A 209 -1.57 -24.08 -1.37
C LYS A 209 -2.34 -22.77 -1.56
N VAL A 210 -2.98 -22.26 -0.52
CA VAL A 210 -3.70 -20.97 -0.55
C VAL A 210 -2.75 -19.79 -0.36
N ILE A 211 -1.69 -19.98 0.44
CA ILE A 211 -0.70 -18.93 0.73
C ILE A 211 0.31 -18.75 -0.42
N ASP A 212 0.71 -19.82 -1.08
CA ASP A 212 1.64 -19.81 -2.23
C ASP A 212 0.95 -19.37 -3.53
#